data_33768bd84a8d60ae08fa0ee60952359b
#
_entry.id   33768bd84a8d60ae08fa0ee60952359b
#
_cell.length_a   1.000
_cell.length_b   1.000
_cell.length_c   1.000
_cell.angle_alpha   90.00
_cell.angle_beta   90.00
_cell.angle_gamma   90.00
#
_symmetry.space_group_name_H-M   'P 1'
#
loop_
_entity.id
_entity.type
_entity.pdbx_description
1 polymer ?
#
loop_
_entity_poly.entity_id
_entity_poly.type
_entity_poly.pdbx_seq_one_letter_code
_entity_poly.pdbx_strand_id
1 'polypeptide(L)'
;MKFGVTHTLILATGLAVGSTGALAQQATDIGKMEFAENCASCHGLDGKGNGPLGNLLQKSPPDLSLLAKKNNGVLPINRLYEVIDGAGVPSHGSRDMPVWGMEYRVEEGKALREARGHYDAPAVVRARILTLLEYISRIQAK
;
A
#
# COMPACT_ATOMS: atom_id res chain seq x y z
N MET A 1 -71.22 -34.13 -37.18
CA MET A 1 -70.66 -33.37 -36.06
C MET A 1 -69.14 -33.51 -36.11
N LYS A 2 -68.41 -32.45 -36.53
CA LYS A 2 -66.93 -32.46 -36.62
C LYS A 2 -66.41 -31.57 -35.53
N PHE A 3 -65.72 -32.15 -34.57
CA PHE A 3 -65.01 -31.39 -33.52
C PHE A 3 -63.64 -31.05 -34.01
N GLY A 4 -63.36 -29.75 -34.18
CA GLY A 4 -62.07 -29.25 -34.50
C GLY A 4 -61.22 -29.07 -33.20
N VAL A 5 -60.02 -29.70 -33.18
CA VAL A 5 -59.06 -29.56 -32.08
C VAL A 5 -58.10 -28.41 -32.45
N THR A 6 -58.23 -27.32 -31.75
CA THR A 6 -57.31 -26.16 -31.86
C THR A 6 -56.06 -26.41 -31.02
N HIS A 7 -54.90 -26.56 -31.67
CA HIS A 7 -53.58 -26.66 -31.01
C HIS A 7 -53.12 -25.28 -30.67
N THR A 8 -53.08 -24.98 -29.38
CA THR A 8 -52.45 -23.75 -28.85
C THR A 8 -50.95 -23.96 -28.72
N LEU A 9 -50.20 -23.27 -29.57
CA LEU A 9 -48.74 -23.27 -29.52
C LEU A 9 -48.30 -22.33 -28.42
N ILE A 10 -47.76 -22.86 -27.31
CA ILE A 10 -47.16 -22.07 -26.23
C ILE A 10 -45.69 -21.79 -26.60
N LEU A 11 -45.40 -20.54 -26.97
CA LEU A 11 -44.01 -20.06 -27.17
C LEU A 11 -43.40 -19.82 -25.81
N ALA A 12 -42.49 -20.70 -25.39
CA ALA A 12 -41.67 -20.48 -24.18
C ALA A 12 -40.47 -19.56 -24.53
N THR A 13 -40.59 -18.29 -24.24
CA THR A 13 -39.46 -17.35 -24.31
C THR A 13 -38.53 -17.57 -23.10
N GLY A 14 -37.43 -18.30 -23.34
CA GLY A 14 -36.37 -18.48 -22.36
C GLY A 14 -35.61 -17.16 -22.14
N LEU A 15 -35.76 -16.58 -20.95
CA LEU A 15 -34.93 -15.44 -20.49
C LEU A 15 -33.53 -15.95 -20.16
N ALA A 16 -32.56 -15.72 -21.06
CA ALA A 16 -31.17 -15.96 -20.79
C ALA A 16 -30.65 -14.86 -19.81
N VAL A 17 -30.60 -15.19 -18.52
CA VAL A 17 -29.94 -14.36 -17.50
C VAL A 17 -28.42 -14.44 -17.74
N GLY A 18 -27.89 -13.48 -18.50
CA GLY A 18 -26.45 -13.31 -18.67
C GLY A 18 -25.82 -12.95 -17.34
N SER A 19 -25.09 -13.89 -16.73
CA SER A 19 -24.25 -13.63 -15.57
C SER A 19 -23.10 -12.71 -16.03
N THR A 20 -23.25 -11.40 -15.82
CA THR A 20 -22.14 -10.47 -15.92
C THR A 20 -21.18 -10.76 -14.75
N GLY A 21 -20.16 -11.58 -15.00
CA GLY A 21 -19.07 -11.76 -14.09
C GLY A 21 -18.41 -10.39 -13.86
N ALA A 22 -18.65 -9.80 -12.69
CA ALA A 22 -17.92 -8.63 -12.25
C ALA A 22 -16.44 -9.04 -12.16
N LEU A 23 -15.62 -8.60 -13.10
CA LEU A 23 -14.16 -8.65 -12.99
C LEU A 23 -13.80 -7.75 -11.81
N ALA A 24 -13.63 -8.33 -10.64
CA ALA A 24 -13.08 -7.63 -9.50
C ALA A 24 -11.67 -7.17 -9.90
N GLN A 25 -11.54 -5.91 -10.24
CA GLN A 25 -10.27 -5.28 -10.50
C GLN A 25 -9.47 -5.36 -9.20
N GLN A 26 -8.39 -6.15 -9.20
CA GLN A 26 -7.52 -6.25 -8.04
C GLN A 26 -7.00 -4.85 -7.73
N ALA A 27 -7.42 -4.31 -6.60
CA ALA A 27 -6.92 -3.02 -6.14
C ALA A 27 -5.39 -3.13 -5.98
N THR A 28 -4.67 -2.21 -6.61
CA THR A 28 -3.22 -2.13 -6.49
C THR A 28 -2.85 -1.87 -5.05
N ASP A 29 -1.99 -2.73 -4.48
CA ASP A 29 -1.48 -2.56 -3.12
C ASP A 29 -0.38 -1.49 -3.10
N ILE A 30 -0.81 -0.23 -3.00
CA ILE A 30 0.09 0.93 -3.06
C ILE A 30 1.13 0.88 -1.94
N GLY A 31 0.74 0.53 -0.72
CA GLY A 31 1.68 0.45 0.40
C GLY A 31 2.76 -0.62 0.22
N LYS A 32 2.39 -1.77 -0.35
CA LYS A 32 3.35 -2.82 -0.70
C LYS A 32 4.30 -2.39 -1.80
N MET A 33 3.79 -1.71 -2.83
CA MET A 33 4.62 -1.19 -3.93
C MET A 33 5.60 -0.15 -3.40
N GLU A 34 5.12 0.84 -2.67
CA GLU A 34 5.93 1.88 -2.06
C GLU A 34 7.04 1.29 -1.16
N PHE A 35 6.70 0.27 -0.38
CA PHE A 35 7.67 -0.44 0.46
C PHE A 35 8.71 -1.19 -0.36
N ALA A 36 8.30 -1.88 -1.41
CA ALA A 36 9.20 -2.64 -2.27
C ALA A 36 10.21 -1.73 -3.00
N GLU A 37 9.75 -0.56 -3.46
CA GLU A 37 10.58 0.38 -4.21
C GLU A 37 11.55 1.15 -3.31
N ASN A 38 11.12 1.59 -2.13
CA ASN A 38 11.85 2.55 -1.32
C ASN A 38 12.45 1.97 -0.03
N CYS A 39 11.94 0.86 0.49
CA CYS A 39 12.33 0.34 1.80
C CYS A 39 13.02 -1.03 1.72
N ALA A 40 12.60 -1.89 0.78
CA ALA A 40 13.02 -3.28 0.75
C ALA A 40 14.51 -3.49 0.45
N SER A 41 15.17 -2.55 -0.21
CA SER A 41 16.62 -2.62 -0.46
C SER A 41 17.45 -2.76 0.82
N CYS A 42 16.98 -2.16 1.93
CA CYS A 42 17.60 -2.27 3.25
C CYS A 42 16.81 -3.21 4.17
N HIS A 43 15.47 -3.05 4.23
CA HIS A 43 14.63 -3.79 5.17
C HIS A 43 14.22 -5.20 4.71
N GLY A 44 14.49 -5.58 3.45
CA GLY A 44 14.00 -6.83 2.86
C GLY A 44 12.52 -6.74 2.46
N LEU A 45 12.10 -7.54 1.49
CA LEU A 45 10.69 -7.59 1.03
C LEU A 45 9.72 -8.07 2.12
N ASP A 46 10.24 -8.83 3.10
CA ASP A 46 9.49 -9.32 4.27
C ASP A 46 9.62 -8.40 5.51
N GLY A 47 10.35 -7.29 5.39
CA GLY A 47 10.56 -6.31 6.44
C GLY A 47 11.49 -6.74 7.57
N LYS A 48 12.23 -7.84 7.42
CA LYS A 48 13.07 -8.41 8.51
C LYS A 48 14.47 -7.80 8.64
N GLY A 49 14.79 -6.76 7.87
CA GLY A 49 16.11 -6.12 7.91
C GLY A 49 17.19 -6.87 7.12
N ASN A 50 16.80 -7.79 6.26
CA ASN A 50 17.68 -8.68 5.47
C ASN A 50 17.82 -8.24 4.00
N GLY A 51 17.55 -6.98 3.70
CA GLY A 51 17.68 -6.44 2.35
C GLY A 51 19.15 -6.44 1.86
N PRO A 52 19.36 -6.47 0.54
CA PRO A 52 20.71 -6.60 -0.05
C PRO A 52 21.68 -5.48 0.36
N LEU A 53 21.16 -4.28 0.66
CA LEU A 53 21.98 -3.17 1.15
C LEU A 53 22.14 -3.16 2.67
N GLY A 54 21.38 -3.97 3.41
CA GLY A 54 21.41 -4.01 4.87
C GLY A 54 22.79 -4.32 5.45
N ASN A 55 23.54 -5.21 4.78
CA ASN A 55 24.89 -5.61 5.21
C ASN A 55 25.97 -4.55 4.94
N LEU A 56 25.68 -3.53 4.15
CA LEU A 56 26.59 -2.43 3.85
C LEU A 56 26.47 -1.27 4.84
N LEU A 57 25.43 -1.31 5.69
CA LEU A 57 25.16 -0.27 6.66
C LEU A 57 25.96 -0.48 7.93
N GLN A 58 26.33 0.60 8.61
CA GLN A 58 27.05 0.53 9.90
C GLN A 58 26.20 -0.18 10.98
N LYS A 59 24.90 -0.08 10.88
CA LYS A 59 23.95 -0.75 11.75
C LYS A 59 22.89 -1.44 10.90
N SER A 60 22.70 -2.74 11.14
CA SER A 60 21.67 -3.50 10.46
C SER A 60 20.28 -2.88 10.63
N PRO A 61 19.47 -2.80 9.56
CA PRO A 61 18.12 -2.32 9.66
C PRO A 61 17.31 -3.17 10.65
N PRO A 62 16.42 -2.56 11.43
CA PRO A 62 15.59 -3.32 12.35
C PRO A 62 14.61 -4.22 11.61
N ASP A 63 14.25 -5.35 12.24
CA ASP A 63 13.13 -6.18 11.84
C ASP A 63 11.81 -5.43 12.12
N LEU A 64 11.19 -4.95 11.05
CA LEU A 64 9.93 -4.20 11.09
C LEU A 64 8.73 -5.09 11.40
N SER A 65 8.82 -6.40 11.15
CA SER A 65 7.74 -7.35 11.44
C SER A 65 7.53 -7.59 12.95
N LEU A 66 8.48 -7.19 13.78
CA LEU A 66 8.44 -7.38 15.23
C LEU A 66 8.10 -6.11 16.02
N LEU A 67 7.76 -5.01 15.37
CA LEU A 67 7.57 -3.72 16.04
C LEU A 67 6.41 -3.76 17.04
N ALA A 68 5.28 -4.33 16.67
CA ALA A 68 4.15 -4.49 17.60
C ALA A 68 4.52 -5.41 18.77
N LYS A 69 5.16 -6.55 18.49
CA LYS A 69 5.59 -7.50 19.54
C LYS A 69 6.56 -6.86 20.54
N LYS A 70 7.50 -6.04 20.07
CA LYS A 70 8.46 -5.31 20.90
C LYS A 70 7.82 -4.14 21.67
N ASN A 71 6.61 -3.76 21.33
CA ASN A 71 5.86 -2.68 21.95
C ASN A 71 4.51 -3.16 22.55
N ASN A 72 4.57 -4.25 23.32
CA ASN A 72 3.43 -4.81 24.06
C ASN A 72 2.19 -5.13 23.18
N GLY A 73 2.42 -5.59 21.96
CA GLY A 73 1.36 -5.95 21.00
C GLY A 73 0.77 -4.76 20.21
N VAL A 74 1.25 -3.55 20.43
CA VAL A 74 0.73 -2.34 19.79
C VAL A 74 1.75 -1.80 18.81
N LEU A 75 1.37 -1.64 17.54
CA LEU A 75 2.23 -1.00 16.56
C LEU A 75 2.37 0.50 16.87
N PRO A 76 3.59 1.05 17.05
CA PRO A 76 3.79 2.45 17.44
C PRO A 76 3.65 3.39 16.23
N ILE A 77 2.44 3.54 15.71
CA ILE A 77 2.12 4.24 14.45
C ILE A 77 2.68 5.67 14.43
N ASN A 78 2.46 6.46 15.49
CA ASN A 78 2.94 7.84 15.54
C ASN A 78 4.45 7.91 15.44
N ARG A 79 5.14 7.02 16.17
CA ARG A 79 6.60 6.96 16.13
C ARG A 79 7.12 6.56 14.76
N LEU A 80 6.47 5.61 14.11
CA LEU A 80 6.83 5.19 12.75
C LEU A 80 6.62 6.31 11.74
N TYR A 81 5.50 7.04 11.88
CA TYR A 81 5.24 8.20 11.03
C TYR A 81 6.35 9.25 11.15
N GLU A 82 6.67 9.67 12.38
CA GLU A 82 7.74 10.65 12.65
C GLU A 82 9.07 10.21 12.05
N VAL A 83 9.38 8.93 12.20
CA VAL A 83 10.62 8.34 11.74
C VAL A 83 10.72 8.36 10.21
N ILE A 84 9.65 8.00 9.49
CA ILE A 84 9.60 7.99 8.03
C ILE A 84 9.58 9.44 7.49
N ASP A 85 8.77 10.32 8.09
CA ASP A 85 8.71 11.73 7.71
C ASP A 85 10.01 12.47 8.03
N GLY A 86 10.73 12.06 9.07
CA GLY A 86 11.96 12.69 9.53
C GLY A 86 11.74 13.96 10.35
N ALA A 87 10.50 14.31 10.68
CA ALA A 87 10.18 15.47 11.48
C ALA A 87 10.57 15.26 12.95
N GLY A 88 11.58 15.99 13.44
CA GLY A 88 11.95 15.99 14.87
C GLY A 88 12.67 14.73 15.36
N VAL A 89 13.05 13.83 14.47
CA VAL A 89 13.81 12.64 14.82
C VAL A 89 15.20 12.78 14.23
N PRO A 90 16.27 12.77 15.06
CA PRO A 90 17.61 12.57 14.55
C PRO A 90 17.59 11.27 13.77
N SER A 91 17.99 11.33 12.50
CA SER A 91 17.95 10.22 11.56
C SER A 91 18.09 8.88 12.28
N HIS A 92 17.11 8.03 12.22
CA HIS A 92 17.02 6.61 12.65
C HIS A 92 18.22 6.01 13.42
N GLY A 93 18.93 6.77 14.25
CA GLY A 93 20.11 6.31 14.97
C GLY A 93 21.32 5.95 14.09
N SER A 94 21.20 6.01 12.78
CA SER A 94 22.29 6.01 11.81
C SER A 94 21.89 6.89 10.63
N ARG A 95 22.87 7.56 10.01
CA ARG A 95 22.66 8.40 8.83
C ARG A 95 22.34 7.58 7.57
N ASP A 96 22.10 6.30 7.72
CA ASP A 96 22.03 5.36 6.60
C ASP A 96 20.62 5.25 6.01
N MET A 97 19.58 5.62 6.76
CA MET A 97 18.21 5.66 6.26
C MET A 97 17.86 7.06 5.76
N PRO A 98 17.35 7.20 4.53
CA PRO A 98 16.88 8.48 3.99
C PRO A 98 15.77 9.09 4.85
N VAL A 99 15.65 10.41 4.82
CA VAL A 99 14.50 11.15 5.36
C VAL A 99 13.40 11.15 4.30
N TRP A 100 12.59 10.09 4.30
CA TRP A 100 11.61 9.83 3.24
C TRP A 100 10.59 10.96 3.07
N GLY A 101 10.17 11.61 4.14
CA GLY A 101 9.29 12.76 4.02
C GLY A 101 9.92 13.91 3.22
N MET A 102 11.25 14.08 3.24
CA MET A 102 11.94 15.06 2.40
C MET A 102 12.01 14.60 0.95
N GLU A 103 12.36 13.35 0.70
CA GLU A 103 12.40 12.78 -0.65
C GLU A 103 11.04 12.90 -1.34
N TYR A 104 9.98 12.52 -0.65
CA TYR A 104 8.61 12.66 -1.15
C TYR A 104 8.24 14.11 -1.44
N ARG A 105 8.59 15.05 -0.56
CA ARG A 105 8.35 16.48 -0.82
C ARG A 105 9.09 17.00 -2.06
N VAL A 106 10.29 16.50 -2.34
CA VAL A 106 11.05 16.85 -3.54
C VAL A 106 10.39 16.28 -4.80
N GLU A 107 9.96 15.02 -4.77
CA GLU A 107 9.26 14.36 -5.87
C GLU A 107 7.94 15.06 -6.17
N GLU A 108 7.11 15.30 -5.14
CA GLU A 108 5.83 15.98 -5.25
C GLU A 108 5.98 17.44 -5.71
N GLY A 109 7.05 18.12 -5.31
CA GLY A 109 7.38 19.45 -5.79
C GLY A 109 7.71 19.49 -7.29
N LYS A 110 8.25 18.42 -7.86
CA LYS A 110 8.42 18.28 -9.31
C LYS A 110 7.08 18.08 -10.01
N ALA A 111 6.25 17.15 -9.51
CA ALA A 111 4.92 16.89 -10.04
C ALA A 111 4.02 18.14 -10.00
N LEU A 112 4.10 18.94 -8.92
CA LEU A 112 3.36 20.19 -8.79
C LEU A 112 3.73 21.21 -9.87
N ARG A 113 5.00 21.31 -10.26
CA ARG A 113 5.42 22.20 -11.34
C ARG A 113 4.86 21.79 -12.72
N GLU A 114 4.60 20.51 -12.90
CA GLU A 114 4.05 19.94 -14.12
C GLU A 114 2.52 19.96 -14.16
N ALA A 115 1.88 19.88 -12.97
CA ALA A 115 0.43 19.87 -12.85
C ALA A 115 -0.15 21.28 -12.93
N ARG A 116 -1.13 21.49 -13.83
CA ARG A 116 -1.93 22.71 -13.88
C ARG A 116 -3.17 22.54 -13.01
N GLY A 117 -3.14 23.03 -11.78
CA GLY A 117 -4.32 22.94 -10.90
C GLY A 117 -3.99 22.97 -9.40
N HIS A 118 -5.02 22.77 -8.58
CA HIS A 118 -4.84 22.65 -7.13
C HIS A 118 -4.26 21.28 -6.78
N TYR A 119 -3.03 21.30 -6.31
CA TYR A 119 -2.32 20.08 -5.89
C TYR A 119 -1.78 20.30 -4.46
N ASP A 120 -2.30 19.53 -3.50
CA ASP A 120 -1.84 19.54 -2.11
C ASP A 120 -0.70 18.55 -1.90
N ALA A 121 0.52 18.97 -2.23
CA ALA A 121 1.71 18.14 -2.05
C ALA A 121 1.89 17.61 -0.61
N PRO A 122 1.69 18.40 0.46
CA PRO A 122 1.69 17.89 1.82
C PRO A 122 0.67 16.78 2.09
N ALA A 123 -0.52 16.85 1.51
CA ALA A 123 -1.53 15.79 1.67
C ALA A 123 -1.09 14.50 0.98
N VAL A 124 -0.49 14.60 -0.21
CA VAL A 124 0.03 13.42 -0.94
C VAL A 124 1.18 12.75 -0.17
N VAL A 125 2.14 13.52 0.35
CA VAL A 125 3.22 12.99 1.19
C VAL A 125 2.66 12.26 2.41
N ARG A 126 1.69 12.85 3.12
CA ARG A 126 1.01 12.16 4.24
C ARG A 126 0.34 10.86 3.80
N ALA A 127 -0.36 10.87 2.67
CA ALA A 127 -1.02 9.68 2.15
C ALA A 127 -0.01 8.56 1.83
N ARG A 128 1.12 8.87 1.20
CA ARG A 128 2.21 7.91 0.93
C ARG A 128 2.73 7.28 2.22
N ILE A 129 3.03 8.09 3.25
CA ILE A 129 3.48 7.56 4.54
C ILE A 129 2.41 6.69 5.20
N LEU A 130 1.14 7.08 5.14
CA LEU A 130 0.05 6.29 5.71
C LEU A 130 -0.15 4.95 5.00
N THR A 131 0.02 4.87 3.67
CA THR A 131 -0.03 3.59 2.95
C THR A 131 1.13 2.66 3.33
N LEU A 132 2.32 3.21 3.56
CA LEU A 132 3.46 2.45 4.10
C LEU A 132 3.16 1.91 5.50
N LEU A 133 2.62 2.72 6.39
CA LEU A 133 2.26 2.31 7.76
C LEU A 133 1.18 1.21 7.75
N GLU A 134 0.21 1.32 6.86
CA GLU A 134 -0.80 0.29 6.66
C GLU A 134 -0.15 -1.03 6.22
N TYR A 135 0.75 -1.01 5.23
CA TYR A 135 1.48 -2.20 4.81
C TYR A 135 2.34 -2.78 5.94
N ILE A 136 3.09 -1.94 6.66
CA ILE A 136 3.90 -2.38 7.81
C ILE A 136 3.01 -3.03 8.89
N SER A 137 1.78 -2.53 9.08
CA SER A 137 0.84 -3.13 10.04
C SER A 137 0.42 -4.56 9.65
N ARG A 138 0.30 -4.84 8.37
CA ARG A 138 -0.07 -6.18 7.85
C ARG A 138 1.04 -7.22 7.97
N ILE A 139 2.28 -6.79 7.92
CA ILE A 139 3.43 -7.70 8.03
C ILE A 139 3.87 -7.97 9.47
N GLN A 140 3.15 -7.46 10.48
CA GLN A 140 3.48 -7.73 11.88
C GLN A 140 3.34 -9.23 12.21
N ALA A 141 4.35 -9.80 12.89
CA ALA A 141 4.29 -11.15 13.41
C ALA A 141 3.17 -11.27 14.46
N LYS A 142 2.40 -12.33 14.34
CA LYS A 142 1.33 -12.67 15.28
C LYS A 142 1.89 -13.20 16.59
#